data_2801e29d8d9a1c0420a320b83a4c1f75
#
_entry.id   2801e29d8d9a1c0420a320b83a4c1f75
#
_cell.length_a   1.000
_cell.length_b   1.000
_cell.length_c   1.000
_cell.angle_alpha   90.00
_cell.angle_beta   90.00
_cell.angle_gamma   90.00
#
_symmetry.space_group_name_H-M   'P 1'
#
loop_
_entity.id
_entity.type
_entity.pdbx_description
1 polymer ?
#
loop_
_entity_poly.entity_id
_entity_poly.type
_entity_poly.pdbx_seq_one_letter_code
_entity_poly.pdbx_strand_id
1 'polypeptide(L)'
;MTVRVRFAPSPTGSLHIGNARTALFNWLFARRHDGRFILRIEDTDRERSKPEFEAAILEDLRWLSLRWDEGPDAEGEAGPYRQSERLPAYRAAVDRLLDEGKAYHCFCTPEALEAQRRELLAXXXXXXXXXXCRALPSEEVSHRRRAGAAAAVRFVMPPDRIQVLDLVKGDVQFLGSDLDDFVILRADGTPSYNFAAAMDDCRMGVTLVIRGDDHLANTPRQMAVARALGWEPPRFAHVPLIHGADGGPLSKRHGAVTVAEHRAAGILPEGLANYLALLGWSPPPGTNEVMDLPTLSCHFALD
;
A
#
# COMPACT_ATOMS: atom_id res chain seq x y z
N MET A 1 21.77 10.01 -1.29
CA MET A 1 20.39 10.11 -0.78
C MET A 1 20.13 9.00 0.21
N THR A 2 19.57 9.33 1.37
CA THR A 2 19.31 8.35 2.42
C THR A 2 18.19 7.41 1.98
N VAL A 3 18.40 6.11 2.14
CA VAL A 3 17.38 5.11 1.89
C VAL A 3 16.28 5.23 2.93
N ARG A 4 15.04 5.32 2.49
CA ARG A 4 13.86 5.37 3.37
C ARG A 4 12.85 4.36 2.85
N VAL A 5 12.52 3.41 3.70
CA VAL A 5 11.55 2.37 3.39
C VAL A 5 10.47 2.37 4.48
N ARG A 6 9.36 1.67 4.22
CA ARG A 6 8.27 1.70 5.18
C ARG A 6 7.51 0.37 5.22
N PHE A 7 6.94 0.10 6.38
CA PHE A 7 5.91 -0.92 6.55
C PHE A 7 4.62 -0.18 6.89
N ALA A 8 3.54 -0.50 6.18
CA ALA A 8 2.32 0.30 6.22
C ALA A 8 1.08 -0.57 6.45
N PRO A 9 0.95 -1.13 7.67
CA PRO A 9 -0.16 -2.05 7.94
C PRO A 9 -1.46 -1.31 8.26
N SER A 10 -2.60 -1.95 7.89
CA SER A 10 -3.91 -1.53 8.33
C SER A 10 -4.22 -2.25 9.65
N PRO A 11 -4.62 -1.53 10.70
CA PRO A 11 -4.84 -2.18 12.00
C PRO A 11 -6.25 -2.78 12.07
N THR A 12 -6.52 -3.75 11.22
CA THR A 12 -7.84 -4.37 11.09
C THR A 12 -7.84 -5.82 11.56
N GLY A 13 -6.73 -6.31 12.07
CA GLY A 13 -6.61 -7.66 12.59
C GLY A 13 -5.20 -7.94 13.07
N SER A 14 -4.95 -9.19 13.43
CA SER A 14 -3.65 -9.63 13.90
C SER A 14 -2.62 -9.63 12.77
N LEU A 15 -1.36 -9.46 13.11
CA LEU A 15 -0.28 -9.41 12.12
C LEU A 15 -0.05 -10.78 11.52
N HIS A 16 -0.39 -10.92 10.25
CA HIS A 16 -0.15 -12.12 9.46
C HIS A 16 1.34 -12.28 9.19
N ILE A 17 1.83 -13.53 9.14
CA ILE A 17 3.26 -13.74 8.92
C ILE A 17 3.72 -13.24 7.55
N GLY A 18 2.82 -13.20 6.56
CA GLY A 18 3.16 -12.59 5.27
C GLY A 18 3.47 -11.11 5.40
N ASN A 19 2.69 -10.40 6.22
CA ASN A 19 2.97 -8.99 6.47
C ASN A 19 4.20 -8.82 7.34
N ALA A 20 4.41 -9.72 8.29
CA ALA A 20 5.62 -9.67 9.11
C ALA A 20 6.86 -9.86 8.25
N ARG A 21 6.79 -10.75 7.24
CA ARG A 21 7.92 -10.90 6.32
C ARG A 21 8.18 -9.61 5.53
N THR A 22 7.10 -8.94 5.10
CA THR A 22 7.26 -7.66 4.41
C THR A 22 7.93 -6.64 5.32
N ALA A 23 7.50 -6.56 6.58
CA ALA A 23 8.15 -5.68 7.55
C ALA A 23 9.62 -6.03 7.71
N LEU A 24 9.92 -7.33 7.84
CA LEU A 24 11.29 -7.81 7.98
C LEU A 24 12.14 -7.41 6.78
N PHE A 25 11.64 -7.59 5.56
CA PHE A 25 12.40 -7.24 4.37
C PHE A 25 12.72 -5.74 4.33
N ASN A 26 11.75 -4.90 4.71
CA ASN A 26 11.99 -3.46 4.77
C ASN A 26 13.03 -3.13 5.84
N TRP A 27 12.91 -3.75 7.02
CA TRP A 27 13.86 -3.50 8.10
C TRP A 27 15.28 -3.94 7.70
N LEU A 28 15.41 -5.13 7.09
CA LEU A 28 16.71 -5.63 6.66
C LEU A 28 17.33 -4.71 5.62
N PHE A 29 16.52 -4.25 4.66
CA PHE A 29 17.02 -3.35 3.63
C PHE A 29 17.49 -2.03 4.24
N ALA A 30 16.71 -1.49 5.17
CA ALA A 30 17.11 -0.25 5.84
C ALA A 30 18.42 -0.43 6.60
N ARG A 31 18.55 -1.53 7.35
CA ARG A 31 19.79 -1.77 8.11
C ARG A 31 20.99 -2.01 7.18
N ARG A 32 20.76 -2.75 6.11
CA ARG A 32 21.83 -3.06 5.15
C ARG A 32 22.40 -1.80 4.51
N HIS A 33 21.55 -0.81 4.26
CA HIS A 33 21.94 0.41 3.54
C HIS A 33 22.04 1.63 4.46
N ASP A 34 22.04 1.40 5.76
CA ASP A 34 22.15 2.48 6.75
C ASP A 34 21.06 3.53 6.55
N GLY A 35 19.84 3.04 6.26
CA GLY A 35 18.70 3.89 5.97
C GLY A 35 17.71 3.97 7.11
N ARG A 36 16.50 4.45 6.80
CA ARG A 36 15.44 4.66 7.80
C ARG A 36 14.29 3.71 7.53
N PHE A 37 13.77 3.10 8.57
CA PHE A 37 12.60 2.22 8.54
C PHE A 37 11.44 2.96 9.18
N ILE A 38 10.40 3.23 8.39
CA ILE A 38 9.22 4.01 8.81
C ILE A 38 8.06 3.05 9.04
N LEU A 39 7.33 3.25 10.12
CA LEU A 39 6.08 2.52 10.36
C LEU A 39 4.93 3.50 10.16
N ARG A 40 4.03 3.19 9.22
CA ARG A 40 2.86 4.01 8.94
C ARG A 40 1.61 3.18 9.15
N ILE A 41 0.70 3.68 9.99
CA ILE A 41 -0.54 2.98 10.29
C ILE A 41 -1.61 3.46 9.31
N GLU A 42 -2.16 2.54 8.53
CA GLU A 42 -3.15 2.88 7.50
C GLU A 42 -4.55 2.60 8.04
N ASP A 43 -5.04 3.54 8.82
CA ASP A 43 -6.26 3.40 9.62
C ASP A 43 -7.40 4.28 9.12
N THR A 44 -7.52 4.44 7.80
CA THR A 44 -8.61 5.25 7.23
C THR A 44 -9.96 4.54 7.25
N ASP A 45 -9.97 3.21 7.35
CA ASP A 45 -11.22 2.45 7.50
C ASP A 45 -11.58 2.42 8.97
N ARG A 46 -12.42 3.38 9.38
CA ARG A 46 -12.72 3.57 10.80
C ARG A 46 -13.50 2.41 11.41
N GLU A 47 -14.34 1.74 10.61
CA GLU A 47 -15.13 0.64 11.14
C GLU A 47 -14.29 -0.58 11.46
N ARG A 48 -13.29 -0.86 10.63
CA ARG A 48 -12.47 -2.05 10.80
C ARG A 48 -11.19 -1.81 11.59
N SER A 49 -10.76 -0.54 11.70
CA SER A 49 -9.52 -0.20 12.41
C SER A 49 -9.81 -0.08 13.89
N LYS A 50 -9.01 -0.76 14.70
CA LYS A 50 -9.18 -0.79 16.15
C LYS A 50 -7.87 -0.46 16.83
N PRO A 51 -7.91 0.34 17.93
CA PRO A 51 -6.67 0.62 18.67
C PRO A 51 -5.98 -0.64 19.21
N GLU A 52 -6.76 -1.65 19.61
CA GLU A 52 -6.17 -2.88 20.11
C GLU A 52 -5.43 -3.65 19.02
N PHE A 53 -5.89 -3.57 17.76
CA PHE A 53 -5.16 -4.17 16.66
C PHE A 53 -3.87 -3.41 16.37
N GLU A 54 -3.92 -2.08 16.43
CA GLU A 54 -2.69 -1.29 16.27
C GLU A 54 -1.69 -1.67 17.35
N ALA A 55 -2.13 -1.69 18.62
CA ALA A 55 -1.24 -2.02 19.74
C ALA A 55 -0.62 -3.42 19.57
N ALA A 56 -1.41 -4.37 19.08
CA ALA A 56 -0.92 -5.74 18.88
C ALA A 56 0.12 -5.78 17.78
N ILE A 57 -0.07 -5.03 16.69
CA ILE A 57 0.92 -4.97 15.61
C ILE A 57 2.24 -4.40 16.12
N LEU A 58 2.17 -3.30 16.88
CA LEU A 58 3.37 -2.69 17.43
C LEU A 58 4.09 -3.66 18.35
N GLU A 59 3.34 -4.37 19.20
CA GLU A 59 3.92 -5.33 20.11
C GLU A 59 4.58 -6.49 19.35
N ASP A 60 3.94 -6.99 18.31
CA ASP A 60 4.52 -8.08 17.51
C ASP A 60 5.81 -7.65 16.83
N LEU A 61 5.85 -6.42 16.30
CA LEU A 61 7.08 -5.92 15.67
C LEU A 61 8.19 -5.76 16.69
N ARG A 62 7.87 -5.27 17.90
CA ARG A 62 8.86 -5.16 18.98
C ARG A 62 9.37 -6.53 19.39
N TRP A 63 8.47 -7.50 19.50
CA TRP A 63 8.87 -8.86 19.85
C TRP A 63 9.83 -9.45 18.82
N LEU A 64 9.62 -9.13 17.53
CA LEU A 64 10.53 -9.55 16.46
C LEU A 64 11.81 -8.72 16.40
N SER A 65 11.92 -7.70 17.23
CA SER A 65 13.05 -6.75 17.23
C SER A 65 13.13 -5.91 15.96
N LEU A 66 12.01 -5.72 15.29
CA LEU A 66 11.96 -4.87 14.08
C LEU A 66 11.56 -3.46 14.49
N ARG A 67 12.51 -2.76 15.11
CA ARG A 67 12.25 -1.44 15.64
C ARG A 67 12.30 -0.42 14.51
N TRP A 68 11.33 0.49 14.55
CA TRP A 68 11.20 1.53 13.53
C TRP A 68 11.90 2.80 13.99
N ASP A 69 12.43 3.50 13.00
CA ASP A 69 13.12 4.78 13.27
C ASP A 69 12.13 5.93 13.37
N GLU A 70 11.00 5.84 12.66
CA GLU A 70 9.92 6.83 12.70
C GLU A 70 8.60 6.06 12.72
N GLY A 71 7.64 6.57 13.47
CA GLY A 71 6.34 5.90 13.55
C GLY A 71 5.45 6.55 14.59
N PRO A 72 4.31 5.93 14.91
CA PRO A 72 3.32 6.55 15.79
C PRO A 72 3.85 6.92 17.17
N ASP A 73 4.82 6.20 17.70
CA ASP A 73 5.38 6.45 19.01
C ASP A 73 6.86 6.79 18.95
N ALA A 74 7.36 7.14 17.77
CA ALA A 74 8.75 7.52 17.58
C ALA A 74 8.78 8.70 16.63
N GLU A 75 8.95 9.87 17.18
CA GLU A 75 8.85 11.10 16.38
C GLU A 75 9.90 11.14 15.29
N GLY A 76 9.51 11.75 14.17
CA GLY A 76 10.40 11.95 13.05
C GLY A 76 9.91 13.11 12.22
N GLU A 77 10.57 13.33 11.10
CA GLU A 77 10.30 14.52 10.28
C GLU A 77 9.07 14.36 9.39
N ALA A 78 8.57 13.16 9.21
CA ALA A 78 7.56 12.88 8.20
C ALA A 78 6.16 12.59 8.77
N GLY A 79 5.97 12.85 10.06
CA GLY A 79 4.68 12.60 10.70
C GLY A 79 3.57 13.53 10.22
N PRO A 80 2.34 13.29 10.65
CA PRO A 80 1.89 12.18 11.50
C PRO A 80 2.04 10.81 10.82
N TYR A 81 2.05 9.76 11.64
CA TYR A 81 2.29 8.40 11.12
C TYR A 81 1.03 7.54 11.13
N ARG A 82 -0.12 8.13 11.44
CA ARG A 82 -1.43 7.48 11.25
C ARG A 82 -2.16 8.23 10.16
N GLN A 83 -2.69 7.51 9.19
CA GLN A 83 -3.37 8.17 8.08
C GLN A 83 -4.63 8.93 8.52
N SER A 84 -5.28 8.46 9.58
CA SER A 84 -6.44 9.16 10.12
C SER A 84 -6.09 10.56 10.62
N GLU A 85 -4.82 10.83 10.88
CA GLU A 85 -4.35 12.15 11.32
C GLU A 85 -3.83 13.01 10.17
N ARG A 86 -3.94 12.52 8.93
CA ARG A 86 -3.43 13.21 7.75
C ARG A 86 -4.53 13.65 6.79
N LEU A 87 -5.79 13.56 7.20
CA LEU A 87 -6.93 13.84 6.32
C LEU A 87 -6.90 15.23 5.68
N PRO A 88 -6.51 16.30 6.41
CA PRO A 88 -6.44 17.61 5.74
C PRO A 88 -5.48 17.64 4.56
N ALA A 89 -4.36 16.93 4.63
CA ALA A 89 -3.41 16.91 3.52
C ALA A 89 -4.01 16.21 2.30
N TYR A 90 -4.76 15.14 2.52
CA TYR A 90 -5.42 14.45 1.41
C TYR A 90 -6.45 15.34 0.75
N ARG A 91 -7.25 16.04 1.55
CA ARG A 91 -8.27 16.93 1.00
C ARG A 91 -7.66 18.08 0.20
N ALA A 92 -6.57 18.65 0.71
CA ALA A 92 -5.89 19.72 0.00
C ALA A 92 -5.37 19.24 -1.37
N ALA A 93 -4.82 18.05 -1.40
CA ALA A 93 -4.32 17.49 -2.66
C ALA A 93 -5.46 17.19 -3.62
N VAL A 94 -6.59 16.68 -3.12
CA VAL A 94 -7.76 16.43 -3.97
C VAL A 94 -8.27 17.74 -4.55
N ASP A 95 -8.36 18.79 -3.73
CA ASP A 95 -8.81 20.10 -4.21
C ASP A 95 -7.90 20.63 -5.31
N ARG A 96 -6.60 20.45 -5.15
CA ARG A 96 -5.64 20.85 -6.17
C ARG A 96 -5.86 20.09 -7.48
N LEU A 97 -6.05 18.77 -7.38
CA LEU A 97 -6.29 17.96 -8.58
C LEU A 97 -7.59 18.37 -9.28
N LEU A 98 -8.64 18.67 -8.48
CA LEU A 98 -9.90 19.17 -9.06
C LEU A 98 -9.69 20.49 -9.78
N ASP A 99 -8.97 21.42 -9.14
CA ASP A 99 -8.73 22.74 -9.73
C ASP A 99 -7.93 22.64 -11.02
N GLU A 100 -7.04 21.67 -11.11
CA GLU A 100 -6.18 21.48 -12.29
C GLU A 100 -6.81 20.60 -13.36
N GLY A 101 -8.06 20.16 -13.15
CA GLY A 101 -8.74 19.31 -14.12
C GLY A 101 -8.22 17.89 -14.16
N LYS A 102 -7.49 17.48 -13.12
CA LYS A 102 -6.92 16.12 -13.06
C LYS A 102 -7.79 15.17 -12.24
N ALA A 103 -8.91 15.67 -11.73
CA ALA A 103 -9.89 14.87 -10.99
C ALA A 103 -11.25 15.48 -11.21
N TYR A 104 -12.29 14.72 -10.91
CA TYR A 104 -13.66 15.20 -11.10
C TYR A 104 -14.58 14.52 -10.07
N HIS A 105 -15.71 15.21 -9.79
CA HIS A 105 -16.73 14.65 -8.90
C HIS A 105 -17.55 13.59 -9.62
N CYS A 106 -17.74 12.45 -8.97
CA CYS A 106 -18.51 11.35 -9.51
C CYS A 106 -19.75 11.13 -8.63
N PHE A 107 -20.92 11.31 -9.25
CA PHE A 107 -22.20 11.22 -8.54
C PHE A 107 -22.86 9.85 -8.70
N CYS A 108 -22.19 8.90 -9.34
CA CYS A 108 -22.75 7.58 -9.55
C CYS A 108 -22.99 6.89 -8.20
N THR A 109 -24.21 6.38 -8.03
CA THR A 109 -24.52 5.62 -6.83
C THR A 109 -23.95 4.21 -6.95
N PRO A 110 -23.80 3.48 -5.83
CA PRO A 110 -23.37 2.09 -5.91
C PRO A 110 -24.29 1.26 -6.83
N GLU A 111 -25.61 1.53 -6.78
CA GLU A 111 -26.56 0.84 -7.63
C GLU A 111 -26.33 1.13 -9.10
N ALA A 112 -26.06 2.40 -9.44
CA ALA A 112 -25.79 2.79 -10.83
C ALA A 112 -24.50 2.16 -11.33
N LEU A 113 -23.47 2.12 -10.48
CA LEU A 113 -22.19 1.50 -10.85
C LEU A 113 -22.34 0.02 -11.08
N GLU A 114 -23.13 -0.65 -10.23
CA GLU A 114 -23.38 -2.07 -10.41
C GLU A 114 -24.15 -2.35 -11.70
N ALA A 115 -25.12 -1.50 -12.03
CA ALA A 115 -25.85 -1.63 -13.29
C ALA A 115 -24.93 -1.47 -14.49
N GLN A 116 -24.05 -0.48 -14.45
CA GLN A 116 -23.05 -0.28 -15.50
C GLN A 116 -22.15 -1.50 -15.64
N ARG A 117 -21.73 -2.05 -14.52
CA ARG A 117 -20.84 -3.21 -14.51
C ARG A 117 -21.55 -4.41 -15.18
N ARG A 118 -22.80 -4.63 -14.84
CA ARG A 118 -23.56 -5.74 -15.44
C ARG A 118 -23.69 -5.58 -16.94
N GLU A 119 -23.97 -4.36 -17.40
CA GLU A 119 -24.09 -4.10 -18.84
C GLU A 119 -22.79 -4.36 -19.56
N LEU A 120 -21.67 -3.94 -18.99
CA LEU A 120 -20.35 -4.14 -19.60
C LEU A 120 -19.99 -5.62 -19.65
N LEU A 121 -20.28 -6.34 -18.60
CA LEU A 121 -20.00 -7.77 -18.56
C LEU A 121 -20.86 -8.54 -19.57
N ALA A 122 -22.11 -8.12 -19.74
CA ALA A 122 -22.99 -8.72 -20.76
C ALA A 122 -22.49 -8.56 -22.17
N UNK A 123 -21.93 -7.48 -22.29
CA UNK A 123 -21.44 -7.19 -23.62
C UNK A 123 -20.00 -7.67 -23.84
N UNK A 124 -19.50 -8.29 -22.83
CA UNK A 124 -18.20 -8.84 -22.90
C UNK A 124 -17.14 -7.76 -22.99
N UNK A 125 -17.48 -6.72 -22.53
CA UNK A 125 -16.57 -5.62 -22.56
C UNK A 125 -15.80 -5.54 -21.26
N UNK A 126 -14.78 -4.82 -21.33
CA UNK A 126 -13.98 -4.68 -20.16
C UNK A 126 -14.63 -3.74 -19.21
N UNK A 127 -14.57 -3.97 -18.03
CA UNK A 127 -15.12 -3.23 -16.98
C UNK A 127 -14.46 -1.92 -16.80
N UNK A 128 -14.61 -1.21 -17.67
CA UNK A 128 -14.15 0.13 -17.54
C UNK A 128 -15.28 0.99 -17.06
N UNK A 129 -15.02 1.86 -16.29
CA UNK A 129 -15.98 2.74 -15.72
C UNK A 129 -16.41 3.70 -16.77
N UNK A 130 -17.49 3.72 -16.83
CA UNK A 130 -18.09 4.66 -17.73
C UNK A 130 -17.87 6.05 -17.16
N UNK A 131 -17.19 6.75 -17.49
CA UNK A 131 -16.91 8.03 -16.98
C UNK A 131 -17.97 9.02 -17.34
N UNK A 132 -18.98 8.65 -17.03
CA UNK A 132 -20.08 9.48 -17.25
C UNK A 132 -20.02 10.84 -16.60
N CYS A 133 -19.62 10.81 -15.37
CA CYS A 133 -19.49 12.07 -14.61
C CYS A 133 -18.30 12.90 -15.08
N ARG A 134 -17.35 12.27 -15.71
CA ARG A 134 -16.18 13.00 -16.20
C ARG A 134 -16.59 14.08 -17.21
N ALA A 135 -17.61 13.85 -17.97
CA ALA A 135 -18.04 14.78 -19.01
C ALA A 135 -19.09 15.78 -18.56
N LEU A 136 -19.48 15.75 -17.29
CA LEU A 136 -20.50 16.70 -16.81
C LEU A 136 -20.01 18.14 -16.88
N PRO A 137 -20.84 19.08 -17.37
CA PRO A 137 -20.45 20.49 -17.32
C PRO A 137 -20.27 20.97 -15.88
N SER A 138 -19.39 21.94 -15.69
CA SER A 138 -19.11 22.44 -14.34
C SER A 138 -20.35 23.03 -13.67
N GLU A 139 -21.26 23.61 -14.43
CA GLU A 139 -22.50 24.12 -13.84
C GLU A 139 -23.36 23.01 -13.29
N GLU A 140 -23.43 21.88 -14.01
CA GLU A 140 -24.19 20.73 -13.54
C GLU A 140 -23.55 20.14 -12.27
N VAL A 141 -22.21 20.06 -12.23
CA VAL A 141 -21.52 19.58 -11.05
C VAL A 141 -21.83 20.49 -9.86
N SER A 142 -21.73 21.79 -10.04
CA SER A 142 -22.01 22.77 -8.98
C SER A 142 -23.45 22.63 -8.50
N HIS A 143 -24.40 22.50 -9.45
CA HIS A 143 -25.81 22.35 -9.10
C HIS A 143 -26.05 21.13 -8.23
N ARG A 144 -25.51 19.98 -8.64
CA ARG A 144 -25.69 18.74 -7.88
C ARG A 144 -25.07 18.85 -6.49
N ARG A 145 -23.89 19.47 -6.40
CA ARG A 145 -23.23 19.63 -5.12
C ARG A 145 -24.01 20.55 -4.18
N ARG A 146 -24.53 21.64 -4.71
CA ARG A 146 -25.35 22.56 -3.91
C ARG A 146 -26.66 21.89 -3.45
N ALA A 147 -27.16 20.95 -4.24
CA ALA A 147 -28.37 20.20 -3.89
C ALA A 147 -28.08 19.08 -2.88
N GLY A 148 -26.83 18.89 -2.49
CA GLY A 148 -26.47 17.90 -1.48
C GLY A 148 -26.25 16.50 -2.01
N ALA A 149 -26.09 16.35 -3.33
CA ALA A 149 -25.83 15.02 -3.89
C ALA A 149 -24.48 14.49 -3.40
N ALA A 150 -24.46 13.24 -2.98
CA ALA A 150 -23.23 12.61 -2.55
C ALA A 150 -22.30 12.41 -3.74
N ALA A 151 -21.04 12.71 -3.56
CA ALA A 151 -20.07 12.62 -4.63
C ALA A 151 -18.75 12.07 -4.12
N ALA A 152 -18.23 11.07 -4.82
CA ALA A 152 -16.83 10.69 -4.69
C ALA A 152 -16.02 11.54 -5.65
N VAL A 153 -14.70 11.53 -5.49
CA VAL A 153 -13.80 12.18 -6.45
C VAL A 153 -12.98 11.11 -7.13
N ARG A 154 -12.95 11.17 -8.47
CA ARG A 154 -12.17 10.25 -9.26
C ARG A 154 -10.99 10.96 -9.92
N PHE A 155 -9.89 10.23 -10.02
CA PHE A 155 -8.68 10.69 -10.67
C PHE A 155 -8.80 10.44 -12.19
N VAL A 156 -8.44 11.44 -13.00
CA VAL A 156 -8.42 11.28 -14.45
C VAL A 156 -7.12 10.51 -14.79
N MET A 157 -7.29 9.25 -15.14
CA MET A 157 -6.11 8.43 -15.43
C MET A 157 -5.54 8.80 -16.79
N PRO A 158 -4.28 9.27 -16.83
CA PRO A 158 -3.66 9.53 -18.12
C PRO A 158 -3.56 8.26 -18.97
N PRO A 159 -3.77 8.35 -20.27
CA PRO A 159 -3.79 7.15 -21.12
C PRO A 159 -2.42 6.58 -21.46
N ASP A 160 -1.36 7.30 -21.13
CA ASP A 160 -0.01 6.96 -21.55
C ASP A 160 0.51 5.68 -20.92
N ARG A 161 1.58 5.16 -21.48
CA ARG A 161 2.27 4.00 -20.94
C ARG A 161 2.94 4.35 -19.62
N ILE A 162 2.82 3.44 -18.65
CA ILE A 162 3.47 3.60 -17.34
C ILE A 162 4.43 2.43 -17.18
N GLN A 163 5.71 2.76 -17.03
CA GLN A 163 6.76 1.78 -16.86
C GLN A 163 7.15 1.68 -15.40
N VAL A 164 7.09 0.46 -14.87
CA VAL A 164 7.53 0.19 -13.51
C VAL A 164 8.83 -0.61 -13.59
N LEU A 165 9.93 0.00 -13.20
CA LEU A 165 11.22 -0.69 -13.15
C LEU A 165 11.34 -1.29 -11.74
N ASP A 166 10.89 -2.53 -11.62
CA ASP A 166 10.77 -3.21 -10.34
C ASP A 166 12.06 -3.97 -10.04
N LEU A 167 12.57 -3.83 -8.81
CA LEU A 167 13.85 -4.47 -8.47
C LEU A 167 13.76 -5.99 -8.45
N VAL A 168 12.55 -6.54 -8.31
CA VAL A 168 12.37 -8.00 -8.27
C VAL A 168 11.76 -8.51 -9.57
N LYS A 169 10.71 -7.85 -10.06
CA LYS A 169 9.97 -8.31 -11.24
C LYS A 169 10.56 -7.83 -12.56
N GLY A 170 11.48 -6.87 -12.52
CA GLY A 170 12.06 -6.31 -13.73
C GLY A 170 11.18 -5.24 -14.35
N ASP A 171 11.23 -5.13 -15.67
CA ASP A 171 10.52 -4.10 -16.41
C ASP A 171 9.07 -4.53 -16.62
N VAL A 172 8.14 -3.91 -15.89
CA VAL A 172 6.70 -4.21 -16.00
C VAL A 172 6.04 -2.97 -16.58
N GLN A 173 5.20 -3.14 -17.60
CA GLN A 173 4.58 -2.02 -18.29
C GLN A 173 3.07 -2.12 -18.24
N PHE A 174 2.42 -0.97 -18.09
CA PHE A 174 0.97 -0.83 -18.07
C PHE A 174 0.58 0.27 -19.04
N LEU A 175 -0.63 0.17 -19.59
CA LEU A 175 -1.21 1.27 -20.37
C LEU A 175 -2.23 1.97 -19.49
N GLY A 176 -2.09 3.28 -19.34
CA GLY A 176 -3.07 4.06 -18.59
C GLY A 176 -4.47 3.92 -19.17
N SER A 177 -4.55 3.79 -20.51
CA SER A 177 -5.85 3.62 -21.16
C SER A 177 -6.57 2.33 -20.78
N ASP A 178 -5.85 1.36 -20.22
CA ASP A 178 -6.46 0.12 -19.73
C ASP A 178 -6.95 0.23 -18.28
N LEU A 179 -6.67 1.36 -17.63
CA LEU A 179 -6.98 1.54 -16.21
C LEU A 179 -8.12 2.55 -16.07
N ASP A 180 -9.02 2.26 -15.14
CA ASP A 180 -10.15 3.14 -14.87
C ASP A 180 -9.72 4.39 -14.12
N ASP A 181 -10.51 5.46 -14.28
CA ASP A 181 -10.46 6.60 -13.37
C ASP A 181 -10.87 6.09 -11.99
N PHE A 182 -9.94 5.96 -11.09
CA PHE A 182 -10.25 5.36 -9.80
C PHE A 182 -10.61 6.43 -8.76
N VAL A 183 -11.35 5.99 -7.74
CA VAL A 183 -11.78 6.89 -6.67
C VAL A 183 -10.56 7.25 -5.83
N ILE A 184 -10.34 8.56 -5.63
CA ILE A 184 -9.27 9.02 -4.74
C ILE A 184 -9.84 9.53 -3.42
N LEU A 185 -11.09 10.04 -3.43
CA LEU A 185 -11.75 10.48 -2.20
C LEU A 185 -13.17 9.93 -2.22
N ARG A 186 -13.53 9.21 -1.18
CA ARG A 186 -14.87 8.65 -1.07
C ARG A 186 -15.88 9.74 -0.71
N ALA A 187 -17.16 9.44 -0.93
CA ALA A 187 -18.22 10.40 -0.62
C ALA A 187 -18.23 10.80 0.86
N ASP A 188 -17.75 9.93 1.73
CA ASP A 188 -17.69 10.25 3.16
C ASP A 188 -16.45 11.07 3.55
N GLY A 189 -15.62 11.44 2.58
CA GLY A 189 -14.45 12.27 2.80
C GLY A 189 -13.18 11.53 3.13
N THR A 190 -13.20 10.20 3.12
CA THR A 190 -11.98 9.42 3.38
C THR A 190 -11.26 9.11 2.07
N PRO A 191 -9.93 9.07 2.09
CA PRO A 191 -9.19 8.76 0.87
C PRO A 191 -9.23 7.26 0.58
N SER A 192 -9.08 6.92 -0.69
CA SER A 192 -8.88 5.52 -1.07
C SER A 192 -7.47 5.09 -0.73
N TYR A 193 -7.28 3.77 -0.68
CA TYR A 193 -5.97 3.22 -0.38
C TYR A 193 -4.89 3.72 -1.35
N ASN A 194 -5.16 3.61 -2.65
CA ASN A 194 -4.14 3.98 -3.63
C ASN A 194 -3.74 5.44 -3.55
N PHE A 195 -4.70 6.32 -3.29
CA PHE A 195 -4.41 7.74 -3.19
C PHE A 195 -3.61 8.05 -1.92
N ALA A 196 -4.05 7.55 -0.78
CA ALA A 196 -3.35 7.82 0.48
C ALA A 196 -1.94 7.25 0.45
N ALA A 197 -1.78 6.03 -0.05
CA ALA A 197 -0.45 5.41 -0.10
C ALA A 197 0.49 6.20 -1.01
N ALA A 198 0.01 6.62 -2.18
CA ALA A 198 0.84 7.40 -3.10
C ALA A 198 1.28 8.71 -2.47
N MET A 199 0.34 9.42 -1.85
CA MET A 199 0.66 10.69 -1.21
C MET A 199 1.67 10.52 -0.09
N ASP A 200 1.41 9.54 0.78
CA ASP A 200 2.24 9.40 1.97
C ASP A 200 3.63 8.89 1.62
N ASP A 201 3.74 7.97 0.66
CA ASP A 201 5.07 7.51 0.24
C ASP A 201 5.90 8.69 -0.25
N CYS A 202 5.29 9.58 -1.04
CA CYS A 202 6.02 10.75 -1.52
C CYS A 202 6.30 11.77 -0.41
N ARG A 203 5.30 12.10 0.39
CA ARG A 203 5.48 13.11 1.43
C ARG A 203 6.40 12.66 2.54
N MET A 204 6.48 11.35 2.79
CA MET A 204 7.40 10.81 3.79
C MET A 204 8.79 10.56 3.23
N GLY A 205 9.01 10.86 1.96
CA GLY A 205 10.33 10.71 1.36
C GLY A 205 10.74 9.27 1.18
N VAL A 206 9.78 8.36 1.04
CA VAL A 206 10.10 6.94 0.80
C VAL A 206 10.82 6.82 -0.54
N THR A 207 11.98 6.15 -0.52
CA THR A 207 12.78 5.99 -1.73
C THR A 207 12.53 4.66 -2.41
N LEU A 208 12.10 3.65 -1.65
CA LEU A 208 11.84 2.32 -2.18
C LEU A 208 10.66 1.71 -1.44
N VAL A 209 9.67 1.23 -2.19
CA VAL A 209 8.51 0.54 -1.64
C VAL A 209 8.72 -0.96 -1.85
N ILE A 210 8.88 -1.69 -0.75
CA ILE A 210 9.00 -3.16 -0.76
C ILE A 210 7.70 -3.71 -0.19
N ARG A 211 6.97 -4.50 -1.01
CA ARG A 211 5.67 -5.03 -0.59
C ARG A 211 5.33 -6.28 -1.39
N GLY A 212 4.23 -6.93 -1.03
CA GLY A 212 3.81 -8.13 -1.74
C GLY A 212 3.41 -7.84 -3.18
N ASP A 213 3.58 -8.83 -4.05
CA ASP A 213 3.30 -8.61 -5.48
C ASP A 213 1.80 -8.59 -5.79
N ASP A 214 0.94 -8.86 -4.80
CA ASP A 214 -0.49 -8.61 -4.94
C ASP A 214 -0.79 -7.11 -5.11
N HIS A 215 0.16 -6.24 -4.78
CA HIS A 215 0.01 -4.79 -4.96
C HIS A 215 0.59 -4.28 -6.29
N LEU A 216 1.13 -5.15 -7.12
CA LEU A 216 1.79 -4.70 -8.35
C LEU A 216 0.80 -3.93 -9.26
N ALA A 217 -0.42 -4.42 -9.36
CA ALA A 217 -1.43 -3.77 -10.21
C ALA A 217 -1.86 -2.39 -9.68
N ASN A 218 -1.62 -2.11 -8.39
CA ASN A 218 -1.89 -0.78 -7.84
C ASN A 218 -0.84 0.24 -8.21
N THR A 219 0.35 -0.22 -8.55
CA THR A 219 1.52 0.64 -8.75
C THR A 219 1.32 1.72 -9.82
N PRO A 220 0.80 1.39 -11.01
CA PRO A 220 0.64 2.45 -12.01
C PRO A 220 -0.32 3.55 -11.58
N ARG A 221 -1.36 3.21 -10.80
CA ARG A 221 -2.29 4.20 -10.28
C ARG A 221 -1.58 5.14 -9.31
N GLN A 222 -0.77 4.57 -8.43
CA GLN A 222 -0.03 5.35 -7.44
C GLN A 222 1.02 6.24 -8.12
N MET A 223 1.71 5.72 -9.13
CA MET A 223 2.70 6.50 -9.87
C MET A 223 2.04 7.68 -10.59
N ALA A 224 0.87 7.44 -11.19
CA ALA A 224 0.17 8.50 -11.91
C ALA A 224 -0.26 9.63 -10.97
N VAL A 225 -0.76 9.27 -9.78
CA VAL A 225 -1.14 10.27 -8.77
C VAL A 225 0.09 11.07 -8.33
N ALA A 226 1.19 10.38 -8.05
CA ALA A 226 2.41 11.06 -7.61
C ALA A 226 2.86 12.09 -8.64
N ARG A 227 2.89 11.69 -9.91
CA ARG A 227 3.31 12.60 -10.99
C ARG A 227 2.36 13.75 -11.18
N ALA A 228 1.05 13.49 -11.06
CA ALA A 228 0.06 14.56 -11.18
C ALA A 228 0.22 15.60 -10.10
N LEU A 229 0.74 15.22 -8.94
CA LEU A 229 0.98 16.14 -7.83
C LEU A 229 2.41 16.70 -7.83
N GLY A 230 3.18 16.39 -8.87
CA GLY A 230 4.50 16.99 -9.04
C GLY A 230 5.63 16.24 -8.36
N TRP A 231 5.39 15.01 -7.93
CA TRP A 231 6.42 14.21 -7.27
C TRP A 231 6.99 13.16 -8.20
N GLU A 232 8.24 12.81 -7.98
CA GLU A 232 8.82 11.63 -8.60
C GLU A 232 8.44 10.43 -7.75
N PRO A 233 7.81 9.40 -8.34
CA PRO A 233 7.43 8.22 -7.55
C PRO A 233 8.65 7.52 -6.96
N PRO A 234 8.49 6.79 -5.85
CA PRO A 234 9.59 5.98 -5.35
C PRO A 234 9.88 4.80 -6.29
N ARG A 235 10.98 4.12 -6.04
CA ARG A 235 11.25 2.85 -6.69
C ARG A 235 10.41 1.77 -6.03
N PHE A 236 10.29 0.61 -6.69
CA PHE A 236 9.45 -0.48 -6.21
C PHE A 236 10.16 -1.82 -6.25
N ALA A 237 9.80 -2.68 -5.31
CA ALA A 237 10.24 -4.08 -5.28
C ALA A 237 9.04 -4.91 -4.82
N HIS A 238 8.46 -5.67 -5.71
CA HIS A 238 7.29 -6.49 -5.42
C HIS A 238 7.71 -7.93 -5.22
N VAL A 239 7.57 -8.43 -3.99
CA VAL A 239 8.05 -9.74 -3.62
C VAL A 239 6.91 -10.76 -3.68
N PRO A 240 7.22 -12.00 -4.07
CA PRO A 240 6.17 -13.02 -4.17
C PRO A 240 5.52 -13.30 -2.81
N LEU A 241 4.23 -13.60 -2.83
CA LEU A 241 3.50 -13.95 -1.62
C LEU A 241 3.95 -15.33 -1.10
N ILE A 242 3.77 -15.55 0.20
CA ILE A 242 4.00 -16.85 0.80
C ILE A 242 2.85 -17.78 0.41
N HIS A 243 3.20 -18.98 -0.05
CA HIS A 243 2.21 -19.99 -0.43
C HIS A 243 2.26 -21.18 0.50
N GLY A 244 1.11 -21.83 0.67
CA GLY A 244 1.05 -23.09 1.39
C GLY A 244 1.56 -24.24 0.56
N ALA A 245 1.64 -25.43 1.18
CA ALA A 245 2.12 -26.62 0.49
C ALA A 245 1.27 -26.99 -0.72
N ASP A 246 0.00 -26.58 -0.72
CA ASP A 246 -0.91 -26.86 -1.84
C ASP A 246 -0.78 -25.86 -2.98
N GLY A 247 0.14 -24.92 -2.87
CA GLY A 247 0.37 -23.91 -3.90
C GLY A 247 -0.53 -22.68 -3.81
N GLY A 248 -1.51 -22.70 -2.92
CA GLY A 248 -2.39 -21.54 -2.72
C GLY A 248 -1.82 -20.55 -1.72
N PRO A 249 -2.40 -19.34 -1.67
CA PRO A 249 -1.93 -18.37 -0.68
C PRO A 249 -2.06 -18.92 0.73
N LEU A 250 -1.12 -18.57 1.59
CA LEU A 250 -1.10 -19.06 2.96
C LEU A 250 -2.33 -18.56 3.71
N SER A 251 -3.05 -19.47 4.38
CA SER A 251 -4.28 -19.19 5.09
C SER A 251 -4.39 -20.08 6.32
N LYS A 252 -5.45 -19.86 7.10
CA LYS A 252 -5.66 -20.60 8.35
C LYS A 252 -5.70 -22.12 8.14
N ARG A 253 -6.11 -22.57 6.96
CA ARG A 253 -6.14 -24.02 6.70
C ARG A 253 -4.75 -24.62 6.68
N HIS A 254 -3.71 -23.83 6.59
CA HIS A 254 -2.31 -24.27 6.59
C HIS A 254 -1.69 -24.26 7.98
N GLY A 255 -2.47 -23.96 9.03
CA GLY A 255 -1.99 -23.91 10.40
C GLY A 255 -1.85 -22.48 10.90
N ALA A 256 -0.88 -22.25 11.78
CA ALA A 256 -0.67 -20.92 12.35
C ALA A 256 -0.23 -19.94 11.27
N VAL A 257 -0.89 -18.79 11.19
CA VAL A 257 -0.59 -17.80 10.15
C VAL A 257 -0.31 -16.42 10.73
N THR A 258 -0.43 -16.22 12.05
CA THR A 258 -0.12 -14.94 12.66
C THR A 258 1.12 -15.03 13.52
N VAL A 259 1.76 -13.87 13.71
CA VAL A 259 2.92 -13.79 14.60
C VAL A 259 2.53 -14.23 16.01
N ALA A 260 1.37 -13.75 16.49
CA ALA A 260 0.92 -14.10 17.84
C ALA A 260 0.74 -15.60 18.02
N GLU A 261 0.22 -16.31 17.01
CA GLU A 261 0.06 -17.75 17.10
C GLU A 261 1.41 -18.45 17.19
N HIS A 262 2.40 -18.02 16.42
CA HIS A 262 3.74 -18.61 16.50
C HIS A 262 4.40 -18.34 17.84
N ARG A 263 4.22 -17.11 18.35
CA ARG A 263 4.76 -16.76 19.66
C ARG A 263 4.13 -17.61 20.76
N ALA A 264 2.80 -17.80 20.71
CA ALA A 264 2.09 -18.62 21.68
C ALA A 264 2.51 -20.08 21.62
N ALA A 265 2.93 -20.55 20.44
CA ALA A 265 3.41 -21.93 20.27
C ALA A 265 4.84 -22.11 20.74
N GLY A 266 5.49 -21.06 21.24
CA GLY A 266 6.84 -21.18 21.76
C GLY A 266 7.95 -20.93 20.78
N ILE A 267 7.63 -20.45 19.58
CA ILE A 267 8.65 -20.12 18.59
C ILE A 267 9.38 -18.87 19.07
N LEU A 268 10.71 -18.91 19.06
CA LEU A 268 11.50 -17.74 19.45
C LEU A 268 11.49 -16.69 18.33
N PRO A 269 11.58 -15.40 18.70
CA PRO A 269 11.54 -14.36 17.66
C PRO A 269 12.69 -14.49 16.65
N GLU A 270 13.88 -14.85 17.10
CA GLU A 270 15.00 -15.03 16.19
C GLU A 270 14.73 -16.14 15.18
N GLY A 271 14.11 -17.22 15.66
CA GLY A 271 13.76 -18.34 14.78
C GLY A 271 12.72 -17.97 13.77
N LEU A 272 11.69 -17.23 14.19
CA LEU A 272 10.65 -16.80 13.26
C LEU A 272 11.22 -15.84 12.22
N ALA A 273 12.04 -14.88 12.65
CA ALA A 273 12.63 -13.91 11.72
C ALA A 273 13.50 -14.63 10.69
N ASN A 274 14.32 -15.55 11.13
CA ASN A 274 15.19 -16.32 10.22
C ASN A 274 14.36 -17.11 9.21
N TYR A 275 13.33 -17.79 9.69
CA TYR A 275 12.45 -18.58 8.84
C TYR A 275 11.76 -17.67 7.80
N LEU A 276 11.22 -16.53 8.21
CA LEU A 276 10.53 -15.62 7.31
C LEU A 276 11.47 -15.05 6.24
N ALA A 277 12.72 -14.77 6.62
CA ALA A 277 13.69 -14.24 5.66
C ALA A 277 13.94 -15.25 4.54
N LEU A 278 14.02 -16.53 4.89
CA LEU A 278 14.32 -17.58 3.91
C LEU A 278 13.12 -17.91 3.02
N LEU A 279 11.94 -17.39 3.34
CA LEU A 279 10.77 -17.54 2.48
C LEU A 279 10.79 -16.47 1.41
N GLY A 280 11.55 -16.65 0.36
CA GLY A 280 11.61 -15.71 -0.76
C GLY A 280 12.93 -15.01 -0.92
N TRP A 281 13.91 -15.41 -0.11
CA TRP A 281 15.27 -14.88 -0.24
C TRP A 281 16.24 -16.02 0.05
N SER A 282 17.33 -16.08 -0.71
CA SER A 282 18.36 -17.08 -0.50
C SER A 282 19.66 -16.38 -0.11
N PRO A 283 20.32 -16.82 0.95
CA PRO A 283 21.59 -16.21 1.32
C PRO A 283 22.67 -16.54 0.29
N PRO A 284 23.76 -15.76 0.26
CA PRO A 284 24.85 -16.06 -0.67
C PRO A 284 25.38 -17.48 -0.50
N PRO A 285 25.87 -18.10 -1.57
CA PRO A 285 26.42 -19.46 -1.47
C PRO A 285 27.49 -19.56 -0.39
N GLY A 286 27.46 -20.63 0.37
CA GLY A 286 28.42 -20.86 1.43
C GLY A 286 28.06 -20.20 2.75
N THR A 287 26.97 -19.47 2.81
CA THR A 287 26.50 -18.82 4.02
C THR A 287 25.61 -19.79 4.82
N ASN A 288 25.79 -19.81 6.15
CA ASN A 288 24.92 -20.58 7.01
C ASN A 288 23.51 -19.98 6.96
N GLU A 289 22.50 -20.86 6.80
CA GLU A 289 21.11 -20.41 6.73
C GLU A 289 20.53 -20.04 8.09
N VAL A 290 21.20 -20.39 9.19
CA VAL A 290 20.76 -20.00 10.53
C VAL A 290 21.48 -18.71 10.90
N MET A 291 20.72 -17.59 10.91
CA MET A 291 21.31 -16.27 11.08
C MET A 291 20.46 -15.43 12.03
N ASP A 292 21.12 -14.61 12.85
CA ASP A 292 20.44 -13.59 13.63
C ASP A 292 20.18 -12.35 12.76
N LEU A 293 19.45 -11.38 13.30
CA LEU A 293 19.09 -10.18 12.53
C LEU A 293 20.29 -9.40 12.03
N PRO A 294 21.33 -9.14 12.87
CA PRO A 294 22.50 -8.43 12.33
C PRO A 294 23.15 -9.15 11.15
N THR A 295 23.27 -10.47 11.24
CA THR A 295 23.87 -11.24 10.15
C THR A 295 22.98 -11.22 8.91
N LEU A 296 21.65 -11.37 9.10
CA LEU A 296 20.71 -11.28 7.99
C LEU A 296 20.84 -9.95 7.28
N SER A 297 20.94 -8.85 8.04
CA SER A 297 21.01 -7.52 7.43
C SER A 297 22.30 -7.32 6.63
N CYS A 298 23.38 -7.96 7.04
CA CYS A 298 24.64 -7.86 6.30
C CYS A 298 24.58 -8.53 4.94
N HIS A 299 23.74 -9.56 4.78
CA HIS A 299 23.68 -10.36 3.56
C HIS A 299 22.45 -10.04 2.69
N PHE A 300 21.47 -9.35 3.23
CA PHE A 300 20.17 -9.20 2.55
C PHE A 300 20.27 -8.39 1.26
N ALA A 301 19.63 -8.91 0.20
CA ALA A 301 19.51 -8.23 -1.08
C ALA A 301 18.19 -8.61 -1.71
N LEU A 302 17.71 -7.78 -2.63
CA LEU A 302 16.41 -7.98 -3.28
C LEU A 302 16.50 -8.69 -4.63
N ASP A 303 17.70 -8.98 -5.13
CA ASP A 303 17.88 -9.65 -6.43
C ASP A 303 17.79 -11.18 -6.33
#